data_8048753f3d7c8159f386de1665719af5
#
_entry.id   8048753f3d7c8159f386de1665719af5
#
_cell.length_a   1.000
_cell.length_b   1.000
_cell.length_c   1.000
_cell.angle_alpha   90.00
_cell.angle_beta   90.00
_cell.angle_gamma   90.00
#
_symmetry.space_group_name_H-M   'P 1'
#
loop_
_entity.id
_entity.type
_entity.pdbx_description
1 polymer ?
#
loop_
_entity_poly.entity_id
_entity_poly.type
_entity_poly.pdbx_seq_one_letter_code
_entity_poly.pdbx_strand_id
1 'polypeptide(L)'
;MPDLKNSILIVEDEESVRISLAMVLSGLGLRVRPASDGLAALIEMRHEAPDILLSDLNMPGMSGFELLSVVRRRFPAVLVIAMSGAFSGDQVPCGVTADAFYPKGYGVAVLMRAIESLNVSNRQFREMPEPIWIQRNGHDAKGAEFVTIACPDCLRTFPQVITGAIDLICETSCIFCQRPIHYAVVEPLNPAFPQRYQPLPRFEKPSNQNLQS
;
A
#
# COMPACT_ATOMS: atom_id res chain seq x y z
N MET A 1 -22.16 22.88 -8.01
CA MET A 1 -20.98 22.02 -7.89
C MET A 1 -21.13 21.26 -6.60
N PRO A 2 -21.09 19.94 -6.58
CA PRO A 2 -21.16 19.21 -5.32
C PRO A 2 -19.94 19.57 -4.49
N ASP A 3 -20.17 19.89 -3.24
CA ASP A 3 -19.19 20.28 -2.23
C ASP A 3 -18.40 19.04 -1.82
N LEU A 4 -17.51 18.58 -2.69
CA LEU A 4 -16.61 17.46 -2.46
C LEU A 4 -15.47 17.94 -1.55
N LYS A 5 -15.77 18.14 -0.28
CA LYS A 5 -14.74 18.21 0.78
C LYS A 5 -14.17 16.82 0.97
N ASN A 6 -13.47 16.33 -0.03
CA ASN A 6 -12.77 15.05 0.09
C ASN A 6 -11.69 15.19 1.18
N SER A 7 -11.79 14.36 2.19
CA SER A 7 -10.75 14.22 3.19
C SER A 7 -9.63 13.37 2.61
N ILE A 8 -8.40 13.86 2.70
CA ILE A 8 -7.23 13.15 2.21
C ILE A 8 -6.23 12.92 3.34
N LEU A 9 -5.77 11.70 3.48
CA LEU A 9 -4.67 11.33 4.35
C LEU A 9 -3.41 11.18 3.51
N ILE A 10 -2.39 12.00 3.77
CA ILE A 10 -1.09 11.95 3.11
C ILE A 10 -0.14 11.15 3.99
N VAL A 11 0.53 10.14 3.42
CA VAL A 11 1.52 9.32 4.10
C VAL A 11 2.84 9.44 3.37
N GLU A 12 3.83 10.04 4.03
CA GLU A 12 5.12 10.41 3.46
C GLU A 12 6.14 10.52 4.60
N ASP A 13 7.27 9.84 4.50
CA ASP A 13 8.30 9.88 5.54
C ASP A 13 9.14 11.16 5.48
N GLU A 14 9.37 11.70 4.29
CA GLU A 14 10.10 12.95 4.14
C GLU A 14 9.25 14.16 4.55
N GLU A 15 9.64 14.81 5.64
CA GLU A 15 8.89 15.91 6.26
C GLU A 15 8.64 17.08 5.28
N SER A 16 9.64 17.44 4.50
CA SER A 16 9.58 18.57 3.55
C SER A 16 8.55 18.31 2.45
N VAL A 17 8.49 17.07 1.93
CA VAL A 17 7.52 16.63 0.91
C VAL A 17 6.13 16.57 1.53
N ARG A 18 6.00 15.95 2.71
CA ARG A 18 4.74 15.83 3.45
C ARG A 18 4.09 17.18 3.71
N ILE A 19 4.86 18.15 4.23
CA ILE A 19 4.37 19.51 4.50
C ILE A 19 3.98 20.22 3.21
N SER A 20 4.81 20.15 2.18
CA SER A 20 4.54 20.79 0.88
C SER A 20 3.26 20.29 0.25
N LEU A 21 3.05 18.97 0.22
CA LEU A 21 1.82 18.36 -0.29
C LEU A 21 0.60 18.79 0.54
N ALA A 22 0.74 18.79 1.87
CA ALA A 22 -0.36 19.19 2.75
C ALA A 22 -0.75 20.65 2.54
N MET A 23 0.21 21.56 2.43
CA MET A 23 -0.06 22.99 2.15
C MET A 23 -0.77 23.19 0.81
N VAL A 24 -0.27 22.55 -0.25
CA VAL A 24 -0.82 22.68 -1.59
C VAL A 24 -2.25 22.15 -1.65
N LEU A 25 -2.49 20.94 -1.16
CA LEU A 25 -3.82 20.31 -1.23
C LEU A 25 -4.82 21.02 -0.31
N SER A 26 -4.39 21.52 0.86
CA SER A 26 -5.25 22.36 1.72
C SER A 26 -5.60 23.69 1.04
N GLY A 27 -4.64 24.31 0.34
CA GLY A 27 -4.87 25.52 -0.44
C GLY A 27 -5.89 25.34 -1.58
N LEU A 28 -6.07 24.12 -2.05
CA LEU A 28 -7.08 23.73 -3.04
C LEU A 28 -8.44 23.36 -2.42
N GLY A 29 -8.59 23.51 -1.10
CA GLY A 29 -9.86 23.29 -0.40
C GLY A 29 -10.09 21.86 0.08
N LEU A 30 -9.10 20.97 -0.01
CA LEU A 30 -9.19 19.61 0.54
C LEU A 30 -8.95 19.63 2.05
N ARG A 31 -9.60 18.71 2.78
CA ARG A 31 -9.33 18.50 4.20
C ARG A 31 -8.18 17.50 4.33
N VAL A 32 -6.98 18.02 4.61
CA VAL A 32 -5.75 17.22 4.61
C VAL A 32 -5.32 16.84 6.03
N ARG A 33 -4.97 15.56 6.22
CA ARG A 33 -4.29 15.05 7.41
C ARG A 33 -2.97 14.42 6.99
N PRO A 34 -1.83 14.83 7.58
CA PRO A 34 -0.53 14.22 7.29
C PRO A 34 -0.21 13.09 8.28
N ALA A 35 0.46 12.04 7.81
CA ALA A 35 1.07 10.99 8.61
C ALA A 35 2.51 10.76 8.16
N SER A 36 3.42 10.49 9.10
CA SER A 36 4.86 10.34 8.83
C SER A 36 5.26 8.95 8.35
N ASP A 37 4.39 7.96 8.54
CA ASP A 37 4.66 6.56 8.21
C ASP A 37 3.35 5.76 8.15
N GLY A 38 3.45 4.50 7.71
CA GLY A 38 2.28 3.64 7.55
C GLY A 38 1.57 3.31 8.88
N LEU A 39 2.29 3.21 10.00
CA LEU A 39 1.68 2.94 11.30
C LEU A 39 0.90 4.14 11.81
N ALA A 40 1.49 5.35 11.70
CA ALA A 40 0.79 6.60 12.02
C ALA A 40 -0.48 6.74 11.18
N ALA A 41 -0.42 6.41 9.88
CA ALA A 41 -1.58 6.40 9.01
C ALA A 41 -2.68 5.45 9.48
N LEU A 42 -2.35 4.22 9.88
CA LEU A 42 -3.34 3.26 10.39
C LEU A 42 -3.96 3.73 11.71
N ILE A 43 -3.21 4.40 12.58
CA ILE A 43 -3.73 5.00 13.81
C ILE A 43 -4.76 6.09 13.47
N GLU A 44 -4.43 7.00 12.56
CA GLU A 44 -5.34 8.05 12.07
C GLU A 44 -6.62 7.45 11.46
N MET A 45 -6.48 6.43 10.61
CA MET A 45 -7.61 5.78 9.94
C MET A 45 -8.53 5.03 10.91
N ARG A 46 -8.04 4.59 12.05
CA ARG A 46 -8.88 3.99 13.11
C ARG A 46 -9.83 5.00 13.74
N HIS A 47 -9.43 6.25 13.84
CA HIS A 47 -10.26 7.33 14.35
C HIS A 47 -11.25 7.82 13.29
N GLU A 48 -10.74 8.08 12.09
CA GLU A 48 -11.55 8.56 10.99
C GLU A 48 -10.93 8.11 9.65
N ALA A 49 -11.65 7.26 8.90
CA ALA A 49 -11.23 6.86 7.57
C ALA A 49 -11.31 8.06 6.61
N PRO A 50 -10.26 8.33 5.79
CA PRO A 50 -10.32 9.37 4.77
C PRO A 50 -11.13 8.91 3.56
N ASP A 51 -11.53 9.85 2.70
CA ASP A 51 -12.07 9.51 1.38
C ASP A 51 -10.95 9.02 0.45
N ILE A 52 -9.77 9.65 0.57
CA ILE A 52 -8.59 9.35 -0.25
C ILE A 52 -7.37 9.13 0.64
N LEU A 53 -6.63 8.07 0.37
CA LEU A 53 -5.29 7.84 0.90
C LEU A 53 -4.28 8.13 -0.21
N LEU A 54 -3.35 9.06 0.03
CA LEU A 54 -2.20 9.34 -0.82
C LEU A 54 -0.94 8.86 -0.09
N SER A 55 -0.29 7.79 -0.56
CA SER A 55 0.82 7.16 0.15
C SER A 55 2.06 7.00 -0.72
N ASP A 56 3.22 7.38 -0.19
CA ASP A 56 4.49 6.93 -0.75
C ASP A 56 4.59 5.41 -0.63
N LEU A 57 5.19 4.79 -1.66
CA LEU A 57 5.47 3.34 -1.68
C LEU A 57 6.74 3.01 -0.89
N ASN A 58 7.74 3.89 -0.89
CA ASN A 58 9.06 3.64 -0.33
C ASN A 58 9.25 4.38 1.00
N MET A 59 8.74 3.83 2.07
CA MET A 59 8.90 4.36 3.42
C MET A 59 9.63 3.35 4.31
N PRO A 60 10.43 3.82 5.30
CA PRO A 60 11.04 2.94 6.29
C PRO A 60 9.98 2.32 7.22
N GLY A 61 10.27 1.15 7.75
CA GLY A 61 9.35 0.43 8.65
C GLY A 61 8.21 -0.22 7.87
N MET A 62 7.00 0.32 7.98
CA MET A 62 5.87 -0.13 7.17
C MET A 62 5.92 0.55 5.80
N SER A 63 6.18 -0.22 4.75
CA SER A 63 6.18 0.30 3.39
C SER A 63 4.78 0.69 2.92
N GLY A 64 4.71 1.56 1.89
CA GLY A 64 3.44 1.87 1.25
C GLY A 64 2.76 0.65 0.65
N PHE A 65 3.50 -0.32 0.12
CA PHE A 65 2.94 -1.58 -0.38
C PHE A 65 2.14 -2.32 0.68
N GLU A 66 2.73 -2.45 1.88
CA GLU A 66 2.07 -3.08 3.02
C GLU A 66 0.86 -2.27 3.49
N LEU A 67 1.03 -0.95 3.64
CA LEU A 67 -0.05 -0.07 4.03
C LEU A 67 -1.25 -0.17 3.07
N LEU A 68 -1.00 -0.09 1.76
CA LEU A 68 -2.04 -0.17 0.74
C LEU A 68 -2.78 -1.51 0.80
N SER A 69 -2.06 -2.61 1.01
CA SER A 69 -2.65 -3.96 1.14
C SER A 69 -3.58 -4.06 2.35
N VAL A 70 -3.16 -3.51 3.50
CA VAL A 70 -3.99 -3.45 4.72
C VAL A 70 -5.22 -2.58 4.50
N VAL A 71 -5.03 -1.40 3.88
CA VAL A 71 -6.13 -0.45 3.63
C VAL A 71 -7.16 -1.05 2.69
N ARG A 72 -6.75 -1.71 1.62
CA ARG A 72 -7.68 -2.38 0.71
C ARG A 72 -8.55 -3.41 1.40
N ARG A 73 -7.97 -4.16 2.32
CA ARG A 73 -8.69 -5.21 3.05
C ARG A 73 -9.59 -4.63 4.14
N ARG A 74 -9.11 -3.65 4.89
CA ARG A 74 -9.82 -3.13 6.08
C ARG A 74 -10.73 -1.96 5.77
N PHE A 75 -10.38 -1.15 4.80
CA PHE A 75 -11.08 0.08 4.42
C PHE A 75 -11.40 0.11 2.92
N PRO A 76 -12.21 -0.84 2.42
CA PRO A 76 -12.44 -1.00 0.97
C PRO A 76 -13.09 0.21 0.32
N ALA A 77 -13.70 1.08 1.13
CA ALA A 77 -14.32 2.32 0.67
C ALA A 77 -13.31 3.46 0.41
N VAL A 78 -12.10 3.37 0.95
CA VAL A 78 -11.08 4.40 0.77
C VAL A 78 -10.47 4.29 -0.62
N LEU A 79 -10.43 5.40 -1.35
CA LEU A 79 -9.73 5.49 -2.63
C LEU A 79 -8.23 5.66 -2.37
N VAL A 80 -7.42 4.97 -3.14
CA VAL A 80 -5.97 4.91 -2.88
C VAL A 80 -5.19 5.44 -4.07
N ILE A 81 -4.34 6.44 -3.82
CA ILE A 81 -3.32 6.92 -4.75
C ILE A 81 -1.96 6.49 -4.22
N ALA A 82 -1.27 5.64 -4.96
CA ALA A 82 0.14 5.35 -4.69
C ALA A 82 1.01 6.46 -5.28
N MET A 83 2.03 6.90 -4.57
CA MET A 83 3.03 7.82 -5.09
C MET A 83 4.44 7.25 -4.95
N SER A 84 5.32 7.56 -5.89
CA SER A 84 6.72 7.17 -5.82
C SER A 84 7.59 8.04 -6.72
N GLY A 85 8.84 8.27 -6.30
CA GLY A 85 9.87 8.85 -7.15
C GLY A 85 10.64 7.82 -7.99
N ALA A 86 10.51 6.52 -7.66
CA ALA A 86 11.26 5.44 -8.28
C ALA A 86 10.51 4.77 -9.46
N PHE A 87 9.20 4.98 -9.57
CA PHE A 87 8.36 4.35 -10.59
C PHE A 87 7.61 5.37 -11.40
N SER A 88 7.43 5.12 -12.70
CA SER A 88 6.62 5.95 -13.60
C SER A 88 5.95 5.11 -14.69
N GLY A 89 4.72 5.44 -15.04
CA GLY A 89 3.98 4.81 -16.14
C GLY A 89 3.86 3.29 -15.99
N ASP A 90 4.29 2.54 -16.99
CA ASP A 90 4.18 1.06 -17.04
C ASP A 90 5.12 0.33 -16.05
N GLN A 91 5.98 1.07 -15.34
CA GLN A 91 6.91 0.51 -14.35
C GLN A 91 6.31 0.35 -12.96
N VAL A 92 5.03 0.72 -12.76
CA VAL A 92 4.35 0.50 -11.49
C VAL A 92 4.29 -1.00 -11.20
N PRO A 93 4.78 -1.46 -10.04
CA PRO A 93 4.78 -2.89 -9.72
C PRO A 93 3.38 -3.50 -9.75
N CYS A 94 3.27 -4.72 -10.30
CA CYS A 94 2.00 -5.42 -10.48
C CYS A 94 1.23 -5.74 -9.17
N GLY A 95 1.85 -5.59 -8.01
CA GLY A 95 1.22 -5.80 -6.69
C GLY A 95 0.70 -4.52 -6.03
N VAL A 96 0.79 -3.35 -6.70
CA VAL A 96 0.28 -2.11 -6.13
C VAL A 96 -1.23 -2.05 -6.25
N THR A 97 -1.91 -2.18 -5.12
CA THR A 97 -3.39 -2.15 -5.03
C THR A 97 -3.89 -0.70 -4.91
N ALA A 98 -3.57 0.14 -5.90
CA ALA A 98 -3.99 1.53 -5.96
C ALA A 98 -5.04 1.77 -7.05
N ASP A 99 -5.90 2.79 -6.86
CA ASP A 99 -6.87 3.23 -7.87
C ASP A 99 -6.23 4.18 -8.87
N ALA A 100 -5.21 4.92 -8.44
CA ALA A 100 -4.41 5.81 -9.27
C ALA A 100 -2.95 5.81 -8.80
N PHE A 101 -2.06 6.28 -9.68
CA PHE A 101 -0.64 6.44 -9.39
C PHE A 101 -0.19 7.87 -9.66
N TYR A 102 0.62 8.42 -8.75
CA TYR A 102 1.23 9.73 -8.89
C TYR A 102 2.76 9.61 -8.87
N PRO A 103 3.45 9.84 -9.98
CA PRO A 103 4.91 9.93 -9.99
C PRO A 103 5.36 11.23 -9.31
N LYS A 104 6.17 11.13 -8.24
CA LYS A 104 6.69 12.29 -7.52
C LYS A 104 7.50 13.20 -8.46
N GLY A 105 7.39 14.51 -8.28
CA GLY A 105 8.11 15.49 -9.09
C GLY A 105 7.41 15.96 -10.37
N TYR A 106 6.28 15.35 -10.75
CA TYR A 106 5.54 15.74 -11.96
C TYR A 106 4.55 16.90 -11.75
N GLY A 107 4.61 17.53 -10.59
CA GLY A 107 3.85 18.73 -10.26
C GLY A 107 2.39 18.48 -9.87
N VAL A 108 1.83 19.49 -9.21
CA VAL A 108 0.48 19.43 -8.60
C VAL A 108 -0.62 19.15 -9.61
N ALA A 109 -0.50 19.66 -10.84
CA ALA A 109 -1.52 19.44 -11.89
C ALA A 109 -1.70 17.95 -12.24
N VAL A 110 -0.62 17.14 -12.17
CA VAL A 110 -0.70 15.69 -12.39
C VAL A 110 -1.37 15.01 -11.20
N LEU A 111 -1.05 15.42 -9.97
CA LEU A 111 -1.70 14.91 -8.77
C LEU A 111 -3.21 15.23 -8.77
N MET A 112 -3.59 16.45 -9.13
CA MET A 112 -5.01 16.84 -9.22
C MET A 112 -5.75 16.02 -10.25
N ARG A 113 -5.17 15.76 -11.43
CA ARG A 113 -5.77 14.86 -12.41
C ARG A 113 -5.93 13.44 -11.88
N ALA A 114 -4.97 12.94 -11.12
CA ALA A 114 -5.10 11.63 -10.47
C ALA A 114 -6.26 11.63 -9.47
N ILE A 115 -6.42 12.66 -8.65
CA ILE A 115 -7.53 12.82 -7.70
C ILE A 115 -8.87 12.91 -8.45
N GLU A 116 -8.96 13.71 -9.49
CA GLU A 116 -10.17 13.89 -10.30
C GLU A 116 -10.57 12.63 -11.08
N SER A 117 -9.59 11.81 -11.46
CA SER A 117 -9.84 10.54 -12.15
C SER A 117 -10.42 9.46 -11.23
N LEU A 118 -10.34 9.64 -9.91
CA LEU A 118 -10.91 8.72 -8.94
C LEU A 118 -12.43 8.74 -8.99
N ASN A 119 -12.99 7.77 -9.70
CA ASN A 119 -14.44 7.68 -9.85
C ASN A 119 -15.04 6.85 -8.71
N VAL A 120 -15.74 7.50 -7.80
CA VAL A 120 -16.43 6.85 -6.66
C VAL A 120 -17.42 5.77 -7.13
N SER A 121 -17.90 5.85 -8.37
CA SER A 121 -18.89 4.95 -8.95
C SER A 121 -18.33 3.63 -9.46
N ASN A 122 -17.01 3.48 -9.58
CA ASN A 122 -16.40 2.29 -10.18
C ASN A 122 -15.73 1.37 -9.13
N ARG A 123 -16.28 1.34 -7.92
CA ARG A 123 -15.83 0.45 -6.84
C ARG A 123 -16.23 -0.99 -7.17
N GLN A 124 -15.45 -1.66 -7.99
CA GLN A 124 -15.52 -3.12 -8.08
C GLN A 124 -14.92 -3.68 -6.79
N PHE A 125 -15.78 -4.23 -5.93
CA PHE A 125 -15.35 -5.06 -4.82
C PHE A 125 -14.54 -6.24 -5.40
N ARG A 126 -13.23 -6.21 -5.23
CA ARG A 126 -12.39 -7.37 -5.52
C ARG A 126 -12.55 -8.35 -4.36
N GLU A 127 -13.28 -9.44 -4.61
CA GLU A 127 -13.59 -10.49 -3.62
C GLU A 127 -12.40 -11.38 -3.23
N MET A 128 -11.22 -11.19 -3.78
CA MET A 128 -10.09 -12.07 -3.45
C MET A 128 -9.22 -11.47 -2.34
N PRO A 129 -8.90 -12.25 -1.29
CA PRO A 129 -7.89 -11.86 -0.32
C PRO A 129 -6.53 -11.83 -1.01
N GLU A 130 -6.13 -10.65 -1.47
CA GLU A 130 -4.76 -10.43 -1.96
C GLU A 130 -3.80 -10.54 -0.76
N PRO A 131 -2.59 -11.12 -0.94
CA PRO A 131 -1.61 -11.17 0.12
C PRO A 131 -1.18 -9.75 0.51
N ILE A 132 -0.82 -9.56 1.77
CA ILE A 132 -0.18 -8.33 2.22
C ILE A 132 1.24 -8.34 1.67
N TRP A 133 1.61 -7.26 0.96
CA TRP A 133 2.96 -7.11 0.42
C TRP A 133 3.87 -6.46 1.46
N ILE A 134 4.88 -7.19 1.92
CA ILE A 134 5.75 -6.79 3.02
C ILE A 134 7.20 -6.72 2.54
N GLN A 135 7.91 -5.64 2.89
CA GLN A 135 9.35 -5.56 2.66
C GLN A 135 10.12 -6.32 3.73
N ARG A 136 11.32 -6.82 3.39
CA ARG A 136 12.24 -7.40 4.36
C ARG A 136 12.72 -6.31 5.32
N ASN A 137 12.61 -6.57 6.62
CA ASN A 137 13.06 -5.64 7.64
C ASN A 137 14.52 -5.83 8.06
N GLY A 138 15.18 -6.91 7.62
CA GLY A 138 16.56 -7.24 7.97
C GLY A 138 16.67 -8.44 8.90
N HIS A 139 17.73 -8.45 9.75
CA HIS A 139 18.02 -9.56 10.64
C HIS A 139 17.83 -9.13 12.10
N ASP A 140 17.35 -10.05 12.92
CA ASP A 140 17.29 -9.87 14.36
C ASP A 140 18.70 -9.97 15.02
N ALA A 141 18.77 -9.78 16.34
CA ALA A 141 20.02 -9.86 17.10
C ALA A 141 20.69 -11.25 17.03
N LYS A 142 19.98 -12.27 16.57
CA LYS A 142 20.46 -13.66 16.40
C LYS A 142 20.81 -13.98 14.95
N GLY A 143 20.66 -13.01 14.04
CA GLY A 143 20.89 -13.18 12.61
C GLY A 143 19.74 -13.84 11.84
N ALA A 144 18.57 -14.04 12.45
CA ALA A 144 17.40 -14.55 11.75
C ALA A 144 16.71 -13.43 10.97
N GLU A 145 16.38 -13.70 9.70
CA GLU A 145 15.59 -12.78 8.89
C GLU A 145 14.16 -12.68 9.43
N PHE A 146 13.62 -11.48 9.46
CA PHE A 146 12.24 -11.25 9.85
C PHE A 146 11.56 -10.18 9.01
N VAL A 147 10.25 -10.24 9.01
CA VAL A 147 9.35 -9.18 8.49
C VAL A 147 8.45 -8.70 9.61
N THR A 148 8.02 -7.45 9.54
CA THR A 148 7.03 -6.90 10.46
C THR A 148 5.67 -6.92 9.76
N ILE A 149 4.74 -7.70 10.29
CA ILE A 149 3.41 -7.85 9.75
C ILE A 149 2.43 -6.95 10.49
N ALA A 150 1.69 -6.11 9.75
CA ALA A 150 0.54 -5.40 10.28
C ALA A 150 -0.74 -6.21 10.02
N CYS A 151 -1.39 -6.66 11.06
CA CYS A 151 -2.63 -7.42 10.94
C CYS A 151 -3.74 -6.54 10.35
N PRO A 152 -4.36 -6.91 9.21
CA PRO A 152 -5.43 -6.11 8.62
C PRO A 152 -6.72 -6.09 9.44
N ASP A 153 -6.91 -7.08 10.33
CA ASP A 153 -8.13 -7.17 11.15
C ASP A 153 -8.04 -6.34 12.44
N CYS A 154 -6.93 -6.47 13.20
CA CYS A 154 -6.79 -5.74 14.48
C CYS A 154 -5.83 -4.54 14.42
N LEU A 155 -5.16 -4.32 13.30
CA LEU A 155 -4.22 -3.23 13.03
C LEU A 155 -3.02 -3.18 14.01
N ARG A 156 -2.66 -4.32 14.60
CA ARG A 156 -1.48 -4.47 15.44
C ARG A 156 -0.35 -5.09 14.64
N THR A 157 0.87 -4.68 14.92
CA THR A 157 2.06 -5.20 14.27
C THR A 157 2.77 -6.24 15.13
N PHE A 158 3.40 -7.21 14.47
CA PHE A 158 4.22 -8.24 15.12
C PHE A 158 5.33 -8.70 14.17
N PRO A 159 6.50 -9.13 14.72
CA PRO A 159 7.56 -9.69 13.92
C PRO A 159 7.20 -11.14 13.53
N GLN A 160 7.51 -11.51 12.30
CA GLN A 160 7.42 -12.86 11.77
C GLN A 160 8.81 -13.28 11.28
N VAL A 161 9.37 -14.31 11.86
CA VAL A 161 10.67 -14.88 11.41
C VAL A 161 10.44 -15.63 10.10
N ILE A 162 11.33 -15.40 9.14
CA ILE A 162 11.35 -16.10 7.87
C ILE A 162 12.26 -17.32 8.01
N THR A 163 11.73 -18.52 7.81
CA THR A 163 12.49 -19.76 7.86
C THR A 163 12.42 -20.48 6.50
N GLY A 164 13.58 -20.71 5.88
CA GLY A 164 13.68 -21.47 4.64
C GLY A 164 13.44 -20.67 3.37
N ALA A 165 13.18 -21.37 2.27
CA ALA A 165 12.81 -20.74 1.00
C ALA A 165 11.46 -20.03 1.15
N ILE A 166 11.39 -18.80 0.67
CA ILE A 166 10.15 -18.00 0.73
C ILE A 166 9.28 -18.45 -0.42
N ASP A 167 8.11 -19.02 -0.09
CA ASP A 167 7.06 -19.24 -1.08
C ASP A 167 6.53 -17.91 -1.59
N LEU A 168 5.97 -17.90 -2.80
CA LEU A 168 5.37 -16.71 -3.40
C LEU A 168 4.34 -16.07 -2.49
N ILE A 169 3.57 -16.88 -1.76
CA ILE A 169 2.60 -16.44 -0.76
C ILE A 169 2.82 -17.30 0.48
N CYS A 170 3.08 -16.64 1.59
CA CYS A 170 3.24 -17.25 2.90
C CYS A 170 1.96 -17.08 3.72
N GLU A 171 1.73 -17.99 4.66
CA GLU A 171 0.61 -17.91 5.59
C GLU A 171 1.10 -17.85 7.04
N THR A 172 0.47 -17.02 7.84
CA THR A 172 0.66 -16.95 9.29
C THR A 172 -0.64 -16.58 9.98
N SER A 173 -0.65 -16.61 11.32
CA SER A 173 -1.79 -16.14 12.11
C SER A 173 -1.39 -14.96 12.99
N CYS A 174 -2.25 -13.97 13.08
CA CYS A 174 -2.03 -12.84 13.97
C CYS A 174 -1.89 -13.31 15.43
N ILE A 175 -0.80 -12.95 16.09
CA ILE A 175 -0.54 -13.34 17.51
C ILE A 175 -1.54 -12.70 18.48
N PHE A 176 -2.29 -11.66 18.09
CA PHE A 176 -3.22 -10.94 18.93
C PHE A 176 -4.68 -11.36 18.73
N CYS A 177 -5.13 -11.52 17.47
CA CYS A 177 -6.53 -11.81 17.16
C CYS A 177 -6.77 -13.18 16.51
N GLN A 178 -5.70 -13.96 16.31
CA GLN A 178 -5.73 -15.33 15.76
C GLN A 178 -6.26 -15.43 14.30
N ARG A 179 -6.45 -14.30 13.61
CA ARG A 179 -6.90 -14.32 12.22
C ARG A 179 -5.78 -14.75 11.28
N PRO A 180 -6.08 -15.58 10.27
CA PRO A 180 -5.10 -15.97 9.26
C PRO A 180 -4.72 -14.78 8.39
N ILE A 181 -3.45 -14.68 8.04
CA ILE A 181 -2.87 -13.62 7.22
C ILE A 181 -2.06 -14.28 6.10
N HIS A 182 -2.41 -13.95 4.87
CA HIS A 182 -1.59 -14.30 3.71
C HIS A 182 -0.69 -13.11 3.39
N TYR A 183 0.59 -13.35 3.23
CA TYR A 183 1.56 -12.29 2.93
C TYR A 183 2.56 -12.74 1.87
N ALA A 184 3.12 -11.78 1.16
CA ALA A 184 4.20 -11.99 0.20
C ALA A 184 5.36 -11.05 0.54
N VAL A 185 6.58 -11.58 0.54
CA VAL A 185 7.76 -10.78 0.84
C VAL A 185 8.29 -10.17 -0.46
N VAL A 186 8.51 -8.85 -0.42
CA VAL A 186 9.04 -8.08 -1.55
C VAL A 186 10.50 -7.78 -1.27
N GLU A 187 11.36 -8.03 -2.24
CA GLU A 187 12.75 -7.60 -2.15
C GLU A 187 12.82 -6.07 -2.21
N PRO A 188 13.57 -5.43 -1.30
CA PRO A 188 13.77 -3.99 -1.36
C PRO A 188 14.44 -3.64 -2.69
N LEU A 189 13.96 -2.58 -3.34
CA LEU A 189 14.62 -2.02 -4.51
C LEU A 189 16.04 -1.60 -4.12
N ASN A 190 17.04 -2.26 -4.68
CA ASN A 190 18.40 -1.77 -4.56
C ASN A 190 18.48 -0.44 -5.34
N PRO A 191 18.71 0.71 -4.68
CA PRO A 191 18.78 2.00 -5.35
C PRO A 191 19.85 2.06 -6.45
N ALA A 192 20.85 1.17 -6.40
CA ALA A 192 21.88 1.03 -7.46
C ALA A 192 21.37 0.25 -8.69
N PHE A 193 20.24 -0.47 -8.61
CA PHE A 193 19.69 -1.29 -9.70
C PHE A 193 18.16 -1.19 -9.77
N PRO A 194 17.58 -0.08 -10.21
CA PRO A 194 16.13 0.08 -10.30
C PRO A 194 15.42 -0.89 -11.25
N GLN A 195 16.17 -1.65 -12.06
CA GLN A 195 15.61 -2.53 -13.10
C GLN A 195 15.33 -3.98 -12.66
N ARG A 196 15.56 -4.38 -11.43
CA ARG A 196 15.32 -5.77 -10.98
C ARG A 196 14.05 -5.97 -10.15
N TYR A 197 13.03 -5.17 -10.38
CA TYR A 197 11.69 -5.58 -10.02
C TYR A 197 11.19 -6.53 -11.11
N GLN A 198 11.44 -7.82 -10.97
CA GLN A 198 10.73 -8.79 -11.80
C GLN A 198 9.30 -8.85 -11.28
N PRO A 199 8.30 -8.46 -12.08
CA PRO A 199 6.91 -8.69 -11.72
C PRO A 199 6.74 -10.19 -11.53
N LEU A 200 6.15 -10.59 -10.40
CA LEU A 200 5.74 -11.98 -10.20
C LEU A 200 4.84 -12.39 -11.37
N PRO A 201 5.01 -13.60 -11.92
CA PRO A 201 4.19 -14.06 -13.04
C PRO A 201 2.71 -13.90 -12.67
N ARG A 202 1.91 -13.35 -13.59
CA ARG A 202 0.46 -13.27 -13.43
C ARG A 202 -0.05 -14.67 -13.13
N PHE A 203 -0.80 -14.83 -12.04
CA PHE A 203 -1.56 -16.05 -11.81
C PHE A 203 -2.56 -16.19 -12.97
N GLU A 204 -2.23 -17.00 -13.97
CA GLU A 204 -3.23 -17.53 -14.87
C GLU A 204 -4.11 -18.47 -14.04
N LYS A 205 -5.41 -18.17 -13.96
CA LYS A 205 -6.39 -19.10 -13.39
C LYS A 205 -6.19 -20.44 -14.07
N PRO A 206 -6.12 -21.55 -13.33
CA PRO A 206 -6.18 -22.87 -13.97
C PRO A 206 -7.46 -22.91 -14.80
N SER A 207 -7.29 -23.10 -16.11
CA SER A 207 -8.39 -23.27 -17.04
C SER A 207 -9.17 -24.52 -16.61
N ASN A 208 -10.42 -24.32 -16.19
CA ASN A 208 -11.38 -25.38 -15.97
C ASN A 208 -11.70 -26.03 -17.32
N GLN A 209 -10.80 -26.89 -17.81
CA GLN A 209 -11.08 -27.83 -18.89
C GLN A 209 -11.11 -29.22 -18.26
N ASN A 210 -12.27 -29.85 -18.42
CA ASN A 210 -12.62 -31.24 -18.16
C ASN A 210 -13.49 -31.50 -16.92
N LEU A 211 -14.75 -31.20 -17.10
CA LEU A 211 -15.86 -31.99 -16.53
C LEU A 211 -16.95 -32.09 -17.59
N GLN A 212 -16.68 -32.91 -18.64
CA GLN A 212 -17.70 -33.53 -19.48
C GLN A 212 -17.16 -34.89 -19.94
N SER A 213 -17.51 -35.94 -19.24
CA SER A 213 -17.71 -37.29 -19.71
C SER A 213 -18.44 -38.04 -18.60
#